data_945e4910301e6c35f76685708ceb9249
#
_entry.id   945e4910301e6c35f76685708ceb9249
#
_cell.length_a   1.000
_cell.length_b   1.000
_cell.length_c   1.000
_cell.angle_alpha   90.00
_cell.angle_beta   90.00
_cell.angle_gamma   90.00
#
_symmetry.space_group_name_H-M   'P 1'
#
loop_
_entity.id
_entity.type
_entity.pdbx_description
1 polymer ?
#
loop_
_entity_poly.entity_id
_entity_poly.type
_entity_poly.pdbx_seq_one_letter_code
_entity_poly.pdbx_strand_id
1 'polypeptide(L)'
;GYAFNVTSRTIGRSETFCETMGGKPIKFEEVLSGFNRYDIIFVATTAPYFLVTQERITDAMKNKNNGMMILDLSNPRTVDEKVATIGGVKLMNLDQIAEMVEKNMNARLNKVKTVENIIREEVSVLEASMKRLDAEPLVTDVFKSIENLREKELQKALQMLGEKDERKIKIIEELTKA
;
A
#
# COMPACT_ATOMS: atom_id res chain seq x y z
N GLY A 1 -2.11 -19.73 5.18
CA GLY A 1 -3.15 -19.33 6.14
C GLY A 1 -2.80 -19.82 7.54
N TYR A 2 -3.44 -19.27 8.55
CA TYR A 2 -3.26 -19.69 9.94
C TYR A 2 -4.23 -20.83 10.25
N ALA A 3 -3.80 -21.80 11.06
CA ALA A 3 -4.69 -22.81 11.60
C ALA A 3 -5.58 -22.19 12.69
N PHE A 4 -6.89 -22.47 12.65
CA PHE A 4 -7.83 -21.95 13.64
C PHE A 4 -8.90 -22.97 13.99
N ASN A 5 -9.46 -22.84 15.16
CA ASN A 5 -10.56 -23.67 15.63
C ASN A 5 -11.83 -22.84 15.74
N VAL A 6 -12.95 -23.47 15.46
CA VAL A 6 -14.27 -22.85 15.52
C VAL A 6 -15.15 -23.60 16.48
N THR A 7 -15.83 -22.86 17.35
CA THR A 7 -16.83 -23.44 18.25
C THR A 7 -18.13 -22.64 18.21
N SER A 8 -19.23 -23.31 18.47
CA SER A 8 -20.53 -22.68 18.66
C SER A 8 -21.37 -23.51 19.66
N ARG A 9 -22.56 -23.01 20.01
CA ARG A 9 -23.45 -23.73 20.94
C ARG A 9 -23.74 -25.16 20.50
N THR A 10 -23.84 -25.38 19.19
CA THR A 10 -24.06 -26.72 18.59
C THR A 10 -22.93 -27.01 17.64
N ILE A 11 -22.34 -28.20 17.75
CA ILE A 11 -21.18 -28.59 16.94
C ILE A 11 -21.47 -28.48 15.43
N GLY A 12 -22.66 -28.83 14.98
CA GLY A 12 -23.05 -28.76 13.57
C GLY A 12 -22.92 -27.37 12.94
N ARG A 13 -23.14 -26.28 13.70
CA ARG A 13 -22.90 -24.93 13.20
C ARG A 13 -21.41 -24.64 12.96
N SER A 14 -20.56 -25.17 13.83
CA SER A 14 -19.11 -25.05 13.66
C SER A 14 -18.62 -25.86 12.48
N GLU A 15 -19.20 -27.04 12.27
CA GLU A 15 -18.90 -27.90 11.11
C GLU A 15 -19.25 -27.20 9.80
N THR A 16 -20.51 -26.72 9.67
CA THR A 16 -20.95 -25.96 8.47
C THR A 16 -20.08 -24.73 8.20
N PHE A 17 -19.70 -23.99 9.25
CA PHE A 17 -18.80 -22.86 9.09
C PHE A 17 -17.41 -23.28 8.58
N CYS A 18 -16.86 -24.37 9.13
CA CYS A 18 -15.55 -24.89 8.73
C CYS A 18 -15.54 -25.45 7.31
N GLU A 19 -16.64 -25.99 6.83
CA GLU A 19 -16.79 -26.43 5.44
C GLU A 19 -16.61 -25.30 4.42
N THR A 20 -17.07 -24.10 4.79
CA THR A 20 -17.00 -22.92 3.92
C THR A 20 -15.70 -22.13 4.11
N MET A 21 -15.30 -21.89 5.35
CA MET A 21 -14.22 -20.98 5.70
C MET A 21 -12.91 -21.70 6.06
N GLY A 22 -12.94 -23.00 6.17
CA GLY A 22 -11.83 -23.80 6.69
C GLY A 22 -11.78 -23.77 8.22
N GLY A 23 -10.70 -24.30 8.78
CA GLY A 23 -10.54 -24.45 10.24
C GLY A 23 -10.98 -25.82 10.74
N LYS A 24 -10.96 -26.00 12.06
CA LYS A 24 -11.33 -27.24 12.73
C LYS A 24 -12.49 -27.00 13.68
N PRO A 25 -13.63 -27.69 13.55
CA PRO A 25 -14.71 -27.60 14.52
C PRO A 25 -14.30 -28.28 15.82
N ILE A 26 -14.59 -27.64 16.95
CA ILE A 26 -14.36 -28.19 18.30
C ILE A 26 -15.57 -27.96 19.18
N LYS A 27 -15.75 -28.80 20.20
CA LYS A 27 -16.83 -28.65 21.14
C LYS A 27 -16.61 -27.43 22.04
N PHE A 28 -17.71 -26.81 22.44
CA PHE A 28 -17.67 -25.59 23.23
C PHE A 28 -16.99 -25.81 24.60
N GLU A 29 -17.23 -26.95 25.22
CA GLU A 29 -16.64 -27.34 26.51
C GLU A 29 -15.11 -27.47 26.43
N GLU A 30 -14.59 -27.92 25.26
CA GLU A 30 -13.14 -28.03 25.04
C GLU A 30 -12.45 -26.65 24.96
N VAL A 31 -13.14 -25.65 24.45
CA VAL A 31 -12.63 -24.27 24.46
C VAL A 31 -12.58 -23.71 25.86
N LEU A 32 -13.67 -23.90 26.63
CA LEU A 32 -13.76 -23.35 27.97
C LEU A 32 -12.68 -23.90 28.94
N SER A 33 -12.22 -25.12 28.70
CA SER A 33 -11.14 -25.76 29.46
C SER A 33 -9.74 -25.57 28.89
N GLY A 34 -9.61 -24.97 27.71
CA GLY A 34 -8.37 -24.95 26.95
C GLY A 34 -7.97 -23.59 26.38
N PHE A 35 -8.33 -22.48 27.01
CA PHE A 35 -7.99 -21.13 26.52
C PHE A 35 -6.46 -20.90 26.38
N ASN A 36 -5.64 -21.56 27.18
CA ASN A 36 -4.19 -21.48 27.11
C ASN A 36 -3.57 -21.92 25.75
N ARG A 37 -4.33 -22.64 24.95
CA ARG A 37 -3.89 -23.13 23.61
C ARG A 37 -3.97 -22.06 22.52
N TYR A 38 -4.65 -20.93 22.78
CA TYR A 38 -4.95 -19.93 21.76
C TYR A 38 -4.23 -18.61 22.04
N ASP A 39 -3.59 -18.05 21.05
CA ASP A 39 -2.95 -16.74 21.13
C ASP A 39 -3.93 -15.61 20.80
N ILE A 40 -4.93 -15.91 19.96
CA ILE A 40 -5.99 -14.97 19.60
C ILE A 40 -7.34 -15.67 19.73
N ILE A 41 -8.28 -15.00 20.37
CA ILE A 41 -9.66 -15.47 20.54
C ILE A 41 -10.62 -14.42 20.01
N PHE A 42 -11.45 -14.82 19.04
CA PHE A 42 -12.57 -14.01 18.58
C PHE A 42 -13.86 -14.53 19.23
N VAL A 43 -14.59 -13.62 19.85
CA VAL A 43 -15.88 -13.93 20.45
C VAL A 43 -16.95 -13.13 19.70
N ALA A 44 -17.89 -13.84 19.06
CA ALA A 44 -18.98 -13.25 18.29
C ALA A 44 -20.26 -14.04 18.57
N THR A 45 -21.05 -13.62 19.55
CA THR A 45 -22.23 -14.34 20.01
C THR A 45 -23.30 -13.39 20.53
N THR A 46 -24.51 -13.87 20.66
CA THR A 46 -25.65 -13.19 21.27
C THR A 46 -25.99 -13.73 22.66
N ALA A 47 -25.04 -14.42 23.30
CA ALA A 47 -25.25 -14.94 24.66
C ALA A 47 -25.49 -13.77 25.63
N PRO A 48 -26.48 -13.88 26.56
CA PRO A 48 -26.77 -12.83 27.52
C PRO A 48 -25.91 -12.88 28.79
N TYR A 49 -24.82 -13.63 28.77
CA TYR A 49 -23.92 -13.84 29.91
C TYR A 49 -22.45 -13.90 29.45
N PHE A 50 -21.52 -13.69 30.38
CA PHE A 50 -20.11 -13.78 30.10
C PHE A 50 -19.69 -15.22 29.80
N LEU A 51 -19.17 -15.45 28.59
CA LEU A 51 -18.57 -16.73 28.19
C LEU A 51 -17.11 -16.80 28.60
N VAL A 52 -16.39 -15.67 28.49
CA VAL A 52 -15.00 -15.54 28.85
C VAL A 52 -14.91 -14.72 30.13
N THR A 53 -14.65 -15.39 31.24
CA THR A 53 -14.57 -14.79 32.60
C THR A 53 -13.12 -14.53 32.99
N GLN A 54 -12.92 -13.59 33.92
CA GLN A 54 -11.61 -13.29 34.49
C GLN A 54 -10.95 -14.56 35.08
N GLU A 55 -11.70 -15.39 35.79
CA GLU A 55 -11.21 -16.61 36.41
C GLU A 55 -10.62 -17.57 35.37
N ARG A 56 -11.38 -17.88 34.31
CA ARG A 56 -10.95 -18.78 33.23
C ARG A 56 -9.68 -18.31 32.53
N ILE A 57 -9.58 -17.03 32.27
CA ILE A 57 -8.39 -16.49 31.62
C ILE A 57 -7.21 -16.41 32.57
N THR A 58 -7.43 -16.08 33.83
CA THR A 58 -6.37 -16.14 34.86
C THR A 58 -5.77 -17.54 34.94
N ASP A 59 -6.60 -18.57 34.95
CA ASP A 59 -6.13 -19.95 34.96
C ASP A 59 -5.40 -20.35 33.70
N ALA A 60 -5.90 -19.93 32.54
CA ALA A 60 -5.24 -20.16 31.25
C ALA A 60 -3.86 -19.52 31.19
N MET A 61 -3.70 -18.32 31.73
CA MET A 61 -2.44 -17.57 31.71
C MET A 61 -1.38 -18.12 32.66
N LYS A 62 -1.76 -18.89 33.69
CA LYS A 62 -0.79 -19.57 34.59
C LYS A 62 0.17 -20.50 33.83
N ASN A 63 -0.32 -21.12 32.77
CA ASN A 63 0.41 -22.10 31.97
C ASN A 63 0.76 -21.59 30.57
N LYS A 64 0.74 -20.28 30.36
CA LYS A 64 1.01 -19.64 29.06
C LYS A 64 2.12 -18.60 29.20
N ASN A 65 3.20 -18.80 28.45
CA ASN A 65 4.34 -17.88 28.42
C ASN A 65 4.17 -16.74 27.42
N ASN A 66 3.33 -16.95 26.40
CA ASN A 66 3.01 -15.96 25.40
C ASN A 66 1.76 -15.18 25.80
N GLY A 67 1.66 -13.94 25.36
CA GLY A 67 0.44 -13.15 25.57
C GLY A 67 -0.78 -13.73 24.87
N MET A 68 -1.95 -13.18 25.20
CA MET A 68 -3.24 -13.55 24.61
C MET A 68 -3.96 -12.28 24.16
N MET A 69 -4.55 -12.30 22.98
CA MET A 69 -5.45 -11.26 22.49
C MET A 69 -6.87 -11.79 22.42
N ILE A 70 -7.80 -11.05 22.99
CA ILE A 70 -9.23 -11.38 22.97
C ILE A 70 -9.98 -10.23 22.28
N LEU A 71 -10.75 -10.56 21.23
CA LEU A 71 -11.59 -9.61 20.51
C LEU A 71 -13.05 -9.97 20.77
N ASP A 72 -13.75 -9.12 21.51
CA ASP A 72 -15.19 -9.28 21.77
C ASP A 72 -16.00 -8.47 20.74
N LEU A 73 -16.55 -9.17 19.77
CA LEU A 73 -17.43 -8.62 18.72
C LEU A 73 -18.91 -8.80 19.09
N SER A 74 -19.21 -9.26 20.30
CA SER A 74 -20.55 -9.56 20.74
C SER A 74 -21.32 -8.31 21.18
N ASN A 75 -22.62 -8.33 20.95
CA ASN A 75 -23.55 -7.36 21.51
C ASN A 75 -24.80 -8.12 22.04
N PRO A 76 -25.04 -8.13 23.35
CA PRO A 76 -24.25 -7.53 24.44
C PRO A 76 -22.85 -8.18 24.59
N ARG A 77 -21.93 -7.50 25.31
CA ARG A 77 -20.58 -8.01 25.59
C ARG A 77 -20.64 -9.34 26.33
N THR A 78 -19.78 -10.27 25.92
CA THR A 78 -19.72 -11.63 26.47
C THR A 78 -18.36 -11.99 27.07
N VAL A 79 -17.42 -11.06 27.02
CA VAL A 79 -16.14 -11.13 27.74
C VAL A 79 -16.19 -10.17 28.94
N ASP A 80 -15.83 -10.67 30.10
CA ASP A 80 -15.71 -9.86 31.30
C ASP A 80 -14.58 -8.81 31.12
N GLU A 81 -14.88 -7.54 31.32
CA GLU A 81 -13.92 -6.44 31.19
C GLU A 81 -12.71 -6.60 32.13
N LYS A 82 -12.87 -7.25 33.25
CA LYS A 82 -11.79 -7.56 34.20
C LYS A 82 -10.68 -8.43 33.59
N VAL A 83 -10.95 -9.11 32.47
CA VAL A 83 -9.94 -9.85 31.71
C VAL A 83 -8.80 -8.93 31.25
N ALA A 84 -9.08 -7.66 30.95
CA ALA A 84 -8.08 -6.68 30.56
C ALA A 84 -7.05 -6.34 31.67
N THR A 85 -7.34 -6.67 32.92
CA THR A 85 -6.42 -6.44 34.06
C THR A 85 -5.39 -7.56 34.23
N ILE A 86 -5.52 -8.66 33.49
CA ILE A 86 -4.61 -9.80 33.56
C ILE A 86 -3.34 -9.52 32.76
N GLY A 87 -2.18 -9.67 33.38
CA GLY A 87 -0.89 -9.47 32.73
C GLY A 87 -0.73 -10.36 31.49
N GLY A 88 -0.30 -9.75 30.38
CA GLY A 88 -0.13 -10.45 29.11
C GLY A 88 -1.41 -10.64 28.29
N VAL A 89 -2.57 -10.17 28.77
CA VAL A 89 -3.84 -10.24 28.03
C VAL A 89 -4.19 -8.88 27.45
N LYS A 90 -4.54 -8.85 26.17
CA LYS A 90 -5.07 -7.68 25.48
C LYS A 90 -6.52 -7.95 25.11
N LEU A 91 -7.44 -7.23 25.73
CA LEU A 91 -8.86 -7.25 25.38
C LEU A 91 -9.18 -6.06 24.46
N MET A 92 -9.91 -6.32 23.39
CA MET A 92 -10.50 -5.29 22.53
C MET A 92 -11.97 -5.61 22.29
N ASN A 93 -12.83 -4.63 22.45
CA ASN A 93 -14.25 -4.73 22.15
C ASN A 93 -14.57 -4.06 20.78
N LEU A 94 -15.81 -4.19 20.35
CA LEU A 94 -16.28 -3.67 19.07
C LEU A 94 -16.08 -2.15 18.95
N ASP A 95 -16.32 -1.39 20.02
CA ASP A 95 -16.17 0.06 20.03
C ASP A 95 -14.70 0.48 19.81
N GLN A 96 -13.78 -0.16 20.53
CA GLN A 96 -12.33 0.08 20.40
C GLN A 96 -11.80 -0.30 19.03
N ILE A 97 -12.36 -1.36 18.43
CA ILE A 97 -12.01 -1.75 17.06
C ILE A 97 -12.52 -0.70 16.06
N ALA A 98 -13.75 -0.19 16.24
CA ALA A 98 -14.30 0.87 15.42
C ALA A 98 -13.45 2.16 15.46
N GLU A 99 -13.06 2.60 16.65
CA GLU A 99 -12.15 3.76 16.81
C GLU A 99 -10.80 3.55 16.11
N MET A 100 -10.24 2.35 16.19
CA MET A 100 -8.98 2.03 15.54
C MET A 100 -9.13 2.04 14.00
N VAL A 101 -10.24 1.52 13.48
CA VAL A 101 -10.56 1.56 12.05
C VAL A 101 -10.70 3.00 11.58
N GLU A 102 -11.42 3.86 12.31
CA GLU A 102 -11.58 5.27 11.98
C GLU A 102 -10.22 6.01 11.94
N LYS A 103 -9.39 5.83 12.96
CA LYS A 103 -8.03 6.39 12.99
C LYS A 103 -7.19 5.95 11.79
N ASN A 104 -7.24 4.65 11.46
CA ASN A 104 -6.51 4.11 10.31
C ASN A 104 -7.05 4.66 8.98
N MET A 105 -8.37 4.84 8.86
CA MET A 105 -9.01 5.39 7.68
C MET A 105 -8.60 6.87 7.46
N ASN A 106 -8.60 7.67 8.53
CA ASN A 106 -8.15 9.06 8.49
C ASN A 106 -6.65 9.16 8.12
N ALA A 107 -5.80 8.29 8.65
CA ALA A 107 -4.39 8.22 8.28
C ALA A 107 -4.19 7.86 6.80
N ARG A 108 -5.02 6.96 6.25
CA ARG A 108 -5.00 6.62 4.81
C ARG A 108 -5.46 7.77 3.94
N LEU A 109 -6.54 8.47 4.32
CA LEU A 109 -7.03 9.65 3.59
C LEU A 109 -5.97 10.76 3.51
N ASN A 110 -5.22 10.99 4.59
CA ASN A 110 -4.12 11.95 4.57
C ASN A 110 -2.99 11.52 3.61
N LYS A 111 -2.68 10.22 3.53
CA LYS A 111 -1.71 9.70 2.56
C LYS A 111 -2.19 9.84 1.12
N VAL A 112 -3.49 9.65 0.87
CA VAL A 112 -4.08 9.86 -0.48
C VAL A 112 -3.85 11.29 -0.94
N LYS A 113 -4.13 12.30 -0.10
CA LYS A 113 -3.87 13.70 -0.44
C LYS A 113 -2.40 13.98 -0.79
N THR A 114 -1.48 13.36 -0.06
CA THR A 114 -0.03 13.49 -0.34
C THR A 114 0.30 12.89 -1.71
N VAL A 115 -0.23 11.71 -2.02
CA VAL A 115 -0.03 11.05 -3.32
C VAL A 115 -0.64 11.86 -4.46
N GLU A 116 -1.83 12.41 -4.28
CA GLU A 116 -2.48 13.28 -5.29
C GLU A 116 -1.63 14.53 -5.61
N ASN A 117 -0.99 15.12 -4.61
CA ASN A 117 -0.09 16.26 -4.84
C ASN A 117 1.15 15.84 -5.63
N ILE A 118 1.77 14.71 -5.28
CA ILE A 118 2.92 14.17 -6.02
C ILE A 118 2.53 13.89 -7.47
N ILE A 119 1.39 13.24 -7.70
CA ILE A 119 0.90 12.97 -9.07
C ILE A 119 0.72 14.29 -9.84
N ARG A 120 0.15 15.32 -9.24
CA ARG A 120 -0.05 16.61 -9.89
C ARG A 120 1.26 17.29 -10.28
N GLU A 121 2.27 17.21 -9.43
CA GLU A 121 3.61 17.71 -9.71
C GLU A 121 4.26 16.93 -10.87
N GLU A 122 4.25 15.61 -10.81
CA GLU A 122 4.83 14.74 -11.84
C GLU A 122 4.13 14.87 -13.19
N VAL A 123 2.81 15.03 -13.22
CA VAL A 123 2.06 15.28 -14.45
C VAL A 123 2.52 16.57 -15.12
N SER A 124 2.73 17.65 -14.35
CA SER A 124 3.19 18.91 -14.93
C SER A 124 4.60 18.81 -15.52
N VAL A 125 5.49 18.03 -14.91
CA VAL A 125 6.83 17.74 -15.44
C VAL A 125 6.75 16.91 -16.72
N LEU A 126 5.88 15.92 -16.74
CA LEU A 126 5.65 15.07 -17.92
C LEU A 126 5.11 15.91 -19.10
N GLU A 127 4.12 16.76 -18.87
CA GLU A 127 3.57 17.66 -19.89
C GLU A 127 4.64 18.59 -20.48
N ALA A 128 5.51 19.15 -19.63
CA ALA A 128 6.62 19.96 -20.09
C ALA A 128 7.63 19.17 -20.95
N SER A 129 7.88 17.91 -20.56
CA SER A 129 8.76 17.01 -21.31
C SER A 129 8.15 16.63 -22.68
N MET A 130 6.86 16.36 -22.73
CA MET A 130 6.15 16.08 -23.99
C MET A 130 6.21 17.28 -24.95
N LYS A 131 5.97 18.50 -24.46
CA LYS A 131 6.08 19.72 -25.26
C LYS A 131 7.50 19.91 -25.86
N ARG A 132 8.54 19.50 -25.12
CA ARG A 132 9.92 19.53 -25.65
C ARG A 132 10.11 18.55 -26.81
N LEU A 133 9.59 17.32 -26.66
CA LEU A 133 9.65 16.30 -27.70
C LEU A 133 8.93 16.76 -28.98
N ASP A 134 7.80 17.44 -28.86
CA ASP A 134 7.05 17.99 -29.99
C ASP A 134 7.83 19.12 -30.70
N ALA A 135 8.64 19.87 -29.96
CA ALA A 135 9.45 20.97 -30.53
C ALA A 135 10.77 20.49 -31.19
N GLU A 136 11.30 19.33 -30.82
CA GLU A 136 12.58 18.81 -31.25
C GLU A 136 12.68 18.65 -32.78
N PRO A 137 11.66 18.14 -33.51
CA PRO A 137 11.67 18.08 -34.95
C PRO A 137 11.76 19.47 -35.62
N LEU A 138 11.02 20.46 -35.09
CA LEU A 138 11.04 21.83 -35.57
C LEU A 138 12.42 22.47 -35.47
N VAL A 139 13.08 22.26 -34.31
CA VAL A 139 14.45 22.75 -34.09
C VAL A 139 15.40 22.11 -35.09
N THR A 140 15.30 20.80 -35.31
CA THR A 140 16.10 20.07 -36.28
C THR A 140 15.91 20.60 -37.73
N ASP A 141 14.67 20.88 -38.11
CA ASP A 141 14.35 21.40 -39.43
C ASP A 141 14.88 22.84 -39.64
N VAL A 142 14.82 23.68 -38.59
CA VAL A 142 15.42 25.02 -38.61
C VAL A 142 16.94 24.94 -38.80
N PHE A 143 17.63 24.09 -38.04
CA PHE A 143 19.08 23.91 -38.21
C PHE A 143 19.46 23.40 -39.57
N LYS A 144 18.73 22.42 -40.13
CA LYS A 144 18.94 21.96 -41.51
C LYS A 144 18.74 23.08 -42.54
N SER A 145 17.72 23.92 -42.33
CA SER A 145 17.44 25.04 -43.24
C SER A 145 18.56 26.10 -43.21
N ILE A 146 19.08 26.40 -42.01
CA ILE A 146 20.21 27.32 -41.82
C ILE A 146 21.46 26.76 -42.52
N GLU A 147 21.76 25.46 -42.31
CA GLU A 147 22.92 24.83 -42.92
C GLU A 147 22.83 24.81 -44.45
N ASN A 148 21.68 24.48 -44.99
CA ASN A 148 21.45 24.54 -46.46
C ASN A 148 21.63 25.97 -47.02
N LEU A 149 21.17 26.97 -46.28
CA LEU A 149 21.36 28.38 -46.69
C LEU A 149 22.84 28.76 -46.61
N ARG A 150 23.55 28.38 -45.53
CA ARG A 150 24.97 28.59 -45.37
C ARG A 150 25.77 28.01 -46.55
N GLU A 151 25.52 26.73 -46.88
CA GLU A 151 26.18 26.06 -47.98
C GLU A 151 25.93 26.77 -49.31
N LYS A 152 24.69 27.14 -49.59
CA LYS A 152 24.31 27.84 -50.82
C LYS A 152 25.01 29.19 -50.95
N GLU A 153 25.04 29.99 -49.92
CA GLU A 153 25.70 31.30 -49.93
C GLU A 153 27.22 31.16 -49.97
N LEU A 154 27.80 30.17 -49.32
CA LEU A 154 29.22 29.85 -49.41
C LEU A 154 29.62 29.50 -50.84
N GLN A 155 28.88 28.65 -51.53
CA GLN A 155 29.13 28.27 -52.90
C GLN A 155 29.07 29.48 -53.84
N LYS A 156 28.11 30.38 -53.66
CA LYS A 156 28.03 31.64 -54.44
C LYS A 156 29.25 32.52 -54.18
N ALA A 157 29.68 32.68 -52.94
CA ALA A 157 30.84 33.48 -52.59
C ALA A 157 32.12 32.92 -53.17
N LEU A 158 32.33 31.61 -53.13
CA LEU A 158 33.50 30.96 -53.78
C LEU A 158 33.50 31.15 -55.28
N GLN A 159 32.36 31.06 -55.97
CA GLN A 159 32.24 31.33 -57.40
C GLN A 159 32.56 32.81 -57.75
N MET A 160 32.03 33.72 -56.92
CA MET A 160 32.30 35.15 -57.15
C MET A 160 33.77 35.52 -56.96
N LEU A 161 34.46 34.88 -56.02
CA LEU A 161 35.88 35.05 -55.70
C LEU A 161 36.78 34.38 -56.76
N GLY A 162 36.25 33.43 -57.49
CA GLY A 162 37.03 32.63 -58.49
C GLY A 162 38.08 31.74 -57.76
N GLU A 163 37.90 31.45 -56.48
CA GLU A 163 38.88 30.70 -55.70
C GLU A 163 38.84 29.21 -56.05
N LYS A 164 40.03 28.66 -56.38
CA LYS A 164 40.23 27.24 -56.72
C LYS A 164 41.21 26.49 -55.81
N ASP A 165 41.82 27.21 -54.87
CA ASP A 165 42.75 26.60 -53.93
C ASP A 165 41.98 25.86 -52.87
N GLU A 166 42.07 24.52 -52.86
CA GLU A 166 41.37 23.64 -51.91
C GLU A 166 41.67 23.96 -50.44
N ARG A 167 42.89 24.42 -50.13
CA ARG A 167 43.23 24.79 -48.76
C ARG A 167 42.48 26.01 -48.29
N LYS A 168 42.38 27.04 -49.15
CA LYS A 168 41.64 28.24 -48.82
C LYS A 168 40.14 27.98 -48.75
N ILE A 169 39.59 27.19 -49.67
CA ILE A 169 38.20 26.76 -49.63
C ILE A 169 37.89 26.09 -48.29
N LYS A 170 38.69 25.13 -47.84
CA LYS A 170 38.50 24.46 -46.59
C LYS A 170 38.56 25.39 -45.36
N ILE A 171 39.44 26.37 -45.38
CA ILE A 171 39.54 27.37 -44.32
C ILE A 171 38.25 28.21 -44.23
N ILE A 172 37.71 28.64 -45.40
CA ILE A 172 36.47 29.41 -45.46
C ILE A 172 35.28 28.56 -45.02
N GLU A 173 35.22 27.29 -45.40
CA GLU A 173 34.20 26.34 -44.92
C GLU A 173 34.19 26.19 -43.41
N GLU A 174 35.36 26.01 -42.81
CA GLU A 174 35.51 25.88 -41.35
C GLU A 174 35.11 27.18 -40.63
N LEU A 175 35.52 28.34 -41.14
CA LEU A 175 35.17 29.64 -40.57
C LEU A 175 33.67 29.97 -40.63
N THR A 176 32.95 29.40 -41.59
CA THR A 176 31.49 29.62 -41.70
C THR A 176 30.66 28.61 -40.89
N LYS A 177 31.28 27.58 -40.31
CA LYS A 177 30.63 26.59 -39.39
C LYS A 177 30.62 27.04 -37.93
N ALA A 178 31.42 28.05 -37.56
CA ALA A 178 31.50 28.59 -36.22
C ALA A 178 30.33 29.52 -35.95
#